data_f4d493dd30014a6f22c33f96a9384be5
#
_entry.id   f4d493dd30014a6f22c33f96a9384be5
#
_cell.length_a   1.000
_cell.length_b   1.000
_cell.length_c   1.000
_cell.angle_alpha   90.00
_cell.angle_beta   90.00
_cell.angle_gamma   90.00
#
_symmetry.space_group_name_H-M   'P 1'
#
loop_
_entity.id
_entity.type
_entity.pdbx_description
1 polymer ?
#
loop_
_entity_poly.entity_id
_entity_poly.type
_entity_poly.pdbx_seq_one_letter_code
_entity_poly.pdbx_strand_id
1 'polypeptide(L)'
;VHSYFGLRKISIQKGKVLLNNEPFYQRLILDQGYWTDSHLTPPSEEAIIEDIDKIMAMGYNGVRKHQKIEDARFLYWCDVKGVLVWSEMAAAYEFNDQAVDRFTREWLDIVQQHYNHPCIVTWVPFNESWGIANVFADRKQQQFTEAIYHLTKSIDPYRPVVVNDGWEHTVSDILTLHDYEESGAKFLKRYADKDAITSNEISHMNARYAMAQGYAYRGQ
;
A
#
# COMPACT_ATOMS: atom_id res chain seq x y z
N VAL A 1 20.80 -17.72 -17.75
CA VAL A 1 19.85 -16.79 -17.13
C VAL A 1 20.64 -15.86 -16.24
N HIS A 2 20.48 -14.56 -16.40
CA HIS A 2 21.03 -13.55 -15.51
C HIS A 2 19.92 -13.07 -14.58
N SER A 3 20.25 -12.86 -13.30
CA SER A 3 19.34 -12.33 -12.30
C SER A 3 20.11 -11.44 -11.33
N TYR A 4 19.42 -10.70 -10.49
CA TYR A 4 19.98 -9.84 -9.46
C TYR A 4 19.17 -9.96 -8.16
N PHE A 5 19.72 -9.46 -7.08
CA PHE A 5 19.05 -9.29 -5.80
C PHE A 5 19.59 -8.05 -5.09
N GLY A 6 18.81 -7.52 -4.17
CA GLY A 6 19.23 -6.40 -3.33
C GLY A 6 19.17 -6.79 -1.85
N LEU A 7 20.19 -6.41 -1.10
CA LEU A 7 20.22 -6.57 0.35
C LEU A 7 19.67 -5.31 1.02
N ARG A 8 18.49 -5.41 1.58
CA ARG A 8 17.87 -4.35 2.39
C ARG A 8 16.99 -4.95 3.47
N LYS A 9 16.78 -4.21 4.54
CA LYS A 9 15.85 -4.55 5.59
C LYS A 9 14.83 -3.43 5.75
N ILE A 10 13.55 -3.78 5.68
CA ILE A 10 12.45 -2.92 6.09
C ILE A 10 11.90 -3.45 7.41
N SER A 11 11.66 -2.59 8.39
CA SER A 11 11.10 -2.99 9.68
C SER A 11 10.33 -1.85 10.32
N ILE A 12 9.48 -2.20 11.29
CA ILE A 12 8.70 -1.24 12.08
C ILE A 12 9.12 -1.42 13.53
N GLN A 13 9.58 -0.35 14.16
CA GLN A 13 9.98 -0.35 15.58
C GLN A 13 9.53 0.94 16.25
N LYS A 14 8.83 0.79 17.38
CA LYS A 14 8.34 1.93 18.18
C LYS A 14 7.55 2.96 17.34
N GLY A 15 6.68 2.48 16.42
CA GLY A 15 5.86 3.32 15.56
C GLY A 15 6.64 4.06 14.45
N LYS A 16 7.86 3.63 14.14
CA LYS A 16 8.66 4.18 13.04
C LYS A 16 9.01 3.11 12.02
N VAL A 17 8.92 3.47 10.75
CA VAL A 17 9.44 2.64 9.67
C VAL A 17 10.96 2.85 9.59
N LEU A 18 11.69 1.75 9.52
CA LEU A 18 13.14 1.75 9.40
C LEU A 18 13.55 1.09 8.07
N LEU A 19 14.49 1.71 7.38
CA LEU A 19 15.20 1.11 6.26
C LEU A 19 16.65 0.85 6.70
N ASN A 20 17.09 -0.39 6.62
CA ASN A 20 18.44 -0.82 7.07
C ASN A 20 18.74 -0.43 8.54
N ASN A 21 17.73 -0.55 9.39
CA ASN A 21 17.73 -0.22 10.83
C ASN A 21 17.78 1.28 11.17
N GLU A 22 17.74 2.16 10.16
CA GLU A 22 17.69 3.62 10.38
C GLU A 22 16.26 4.14 10.11
N PRO A 23 15.76 5.07 10.93
CA PRO A 23 14.46 5.69 10.70
C PRO A 23 14.39 6.32 9.31
N PHE A 24 13.38 5.96 8.54
CA PHE A 24 13.23 6.42 7.18
C PHE A 24 11.84 7.02 6.96
N TYR A 25 11.80 8.32 6.69
CA TYR A 25 10.55 9.02 6.37
C TYR A 25 10.22 8.83 4.90
N GLN A 26 9.15 8.09 4.63
CA GLN A 26 8.68 7.81 3.28
C GLN A 26 7.90 9.00 2.74
N ARG A 27 8.41 9.61 1.68
CA ARG A 27 7.73 10.64 0.88
C ARG A 27 7.36 10.01 -0.44
N LEU A 28 6.18 9.36 -0.46
CA LEU A 28 5.70 8.65 -1.64
C LEU A 28 4.75 9.53 -2.43
N ILE A 29 4.91 9.55 -3.74
CA ILE A 29 3.89 10.09 -4.64
C ILE A 29 2.86 9.01 -4.95
N LEU A 30 1.58 9.38 -5.03
CA LEU A 30 0.54 8.51 -5.57
C LEU A 30 0.71 8.46 -7.09
N ASP A 31 0.85 7.25 -7.63
CA ASP A 31 1.09 7.01 -9.04
C ASP A 31 0.16 5.90 -9.56
N GLN A 32 -0.73 6.26 -10.47
CA GLN A 32 -1.67 5.32 -11.11
C GLN A 32 -1.10 4.71 -12.38
N GLY A 33 0.06 5.15 -12.85
CA GLY A 33 0.73 4.62 -14.04
C GLY A 33 -0.04 4.82 -15.34
N TYR A 34 -0.69 5.98 -15.50
CA TYR A 34 -1.34 6.38 -16.75
C TYR A 34 -0.35 7.11 -17.68
N TRP A 35 -0.43 6.76 -18.97
CA TRP A 35 0.36 7.34 -20.03
C TRP A 35 -0.53 7.91 -21.10
N THR A 36 -0.18 9.07 -21.66
CA THR A 36 -1.02 9.79 -22.63
C THR A 36 -1.31 8.95 -23.87
N ASP A 37 -0.28 8.28 -24.39
CA ASP A 37 -0.37 7.58 -25.68
C ASP A 37 -0.71 6.09 -25.57
N SER A 38 -0.39 5.48 -24.43
CA SER A 38 -0.44 4.02 -24.25
C SER A 38 -1.28 3.57 -23.04
N HIS A 39 -1.99 4.48 -22.42
CA HIS A 39 -2.87 4.26 -21.28
C HIS A 39 -2.14 3.64 -20.08
N LEU A 40 -2.34 2.36 -19.81
CA LEU A 40 -1.77 1.69 -18.63
C LEU A 40 -0.41 1.03 -18.89
N THR A 41 0.09 1.07 -20.10
CA THR A 41 1.38 0.45 -20.48
C THR A 41 2.42 1.54 -20.71
N PRO A 42 3.60 1.49 -20.10
CA PRO A 42 4.67 2.43 -20.41
C PRO A 42 5.02 2.41 -21.90
N PRO A 43 5.15 3.57 -22.56
CA PRO A 43 5.39 3.62 -24.02
C PRO A 43 6.79 3.15 -24.40
N SER A 44 7.78 3.34 -23.52
CA SER A 44 9.15 2.88 -23.72
C SER A 44 9.88 2.75 -22.37
N GLU A 45 11.06 2.18 -22.39
CA GLU A 45 11.93 2.09 -21.23
C GLU A 45 12.49 3.47 -20.82
N GLU A 46 12.80 4.30 -21.79
CA GLU A 46 13.28 5.67 -21.56
C GLU A 46 12.21 6.52 -20.85
N ALA A 47 10.93 6.32 -21.21
CA ALA A 47 9.80 7.00 -20.55
C ALA A 47 9.69 6.58 -19.08
N ILE A 48 9.91 5.31 -18.76
CA ILE A 48 9.96 4.83 -17.37
C ILE A 48 11.09 5.51 -16.60
N ILE A 49 12.29 5.54 -17.18
CA ILE A 49 13.46 6.14 -16.56
C ILE A 49 13.21 7.63 -16.29
N GLU A 50 12.71 8.35 -17.28
CA GLU A 50 12.41 9.78 -17.18
C GLU A 50 11.35 10.07 -16.09
N ASP A 51 10.32 9.25 -16.00
CA ASP A 51 9.26 9.40 -14.99
C ASP A 51 9.82 9.23 -13.58
N ILE A 52 10.60 8.17 -13.35
CA ILE A 52 11.28 7.93 -12.06
C ILE A 52 12.24 9.08 -11.72
N ASP A 53 12.99 9.60 -12.69
CA ASP A 53 13.92 10.73 -12.47
C ASP A 53 13.16 12.01 -12.08
N LYS A 54 12.00 12.27 -12.70
CA LYS A 54 11.13 13.40 -12.32
C LYS A 54 10.60 13.26 -10.91
N ILE A 55 10.16 12.05 -10.51
CA ILE A 55 9.70 11.76 -9.15
C ILE A 55 10.80 12.08 -8.13
N MET A 56 12.02 11.63 -8.38
CA MET A 56 13.16 11.90 -7.51
C MET A 56 13.54 13.40 -7.50
N ALA A 57 13.52 14.06 -8.64
CA ALA A 57 13.81 15.49 -8.75
C ALA A 57 12.83 16.37 -7.98
N MET A 58 11.57 15.94 -7.83
CA MET A 58 10.57 16.60 -6.99
C MET A 58 10.77 16.35 -5.47
N GLY A 59 11.76 15.54 -5.08
CA GLY A 59 12.08 15.25 -3.68
C GLY A 59 11.34 14.06 -3.08
N TYR A 60 10.61 13.29 -3.88
CA TYR A 60 10.05 12.01 -3.43
C TYR A 60 11.13 10.94 -3.36
N ASN A 61 10.96 9.97 -2.46
CA ASN A 61 11.88 8.83 -2.32
C ASN A 61 11.21 7.49 -2.62
N GLY A 62 9.97 7.54 -3.11
CA GLY A 62 9.21 6.37 -3.48
C GLY A 62 7.88 6.70 -4.12
N VAL A 63 7.17 5.65 -4.48
CA VAL A 63 5.84 5.69 -5.09
C VAL A 63 4.90 4.74 -4.37
N ARG A 64 3.64 5.14 -4.25
CA ARG A 64 2.54 4.21 -4.02
C ARG A 64 1.87 3.98 -5.36
N LYS A 65 2.00 2.76 -5.90
CA LYS A 65 1.35 2.38 -7.16
C LYS A 65 -0.11 2.10 -6.90
N HIS A 66 -0.95 3.12 -7.09
CA HIS A 66 -2.36 3.10 -6.72
C HIS A 66 -3.17 2.17 -7.63
N GLN A 67 -3.70 1.10 -7.06
CA GLN A 67 -4.55 0.10 -7.71
C GLN A 67 -3.97 -0.43 -9.02
N LYS A 68 -2.65 -0.56 -9.08
CA LYS A 68 -1.95 -1.07 -10.26
C LYS A 68 -0.72 -1.88 -9.87
N ILE A 69 -0.66 -3.10 -10.37
CA ILE A 69 0.57 -3.89 -10.38
C ILE A 69 1.40 -3.44 -11.57
N GLU A 70 2.58 -2.91 -11.29
CA GLU A 70 3.35 -2.23 -12.31
C GLU A 70 4.21 -3.19 -13.15
N ASP A 71 4.60 -2.72 -14.34
CA ASP A 71 5.49 -3.40 -15.26
C ASP A 71 6.82 -3.76 -14.57
N ALA A 72 7.35 -4.95 -14.81
CA ALA A 72 8.60 -5.41 -14.21
C ALA A 72 9.81 -4.51 -14.55
N ARG A 73 9.79 -3.82 -15.70
CA ARG A 73 10.83 -2.84 -16.07
C ARG A 73 10.78 -1.60 -15.18
N PHE A 74 9.58 -1.14 -14.79
CA PHE A 74 9.46 -0.05 -13.84
C PHE A 74 10.04 -0.45 -12.48
N LEU A 75 9.71 -1.64 -11.99
CA LEU A 75 10.27 -2.16 -10.74
C LEU A 75 11.79 -2.32 -10.82
N TYR A 76 12.31 -2.82 -11.95
CA TYR A 76 13.75 -2.91 -12.19
C TYR A 76 14.44 -1.54 -12.07
N TRP A 77 13.91 -0.50 -12.69
CA TRP A 77 14.48 0.84 -12.60
C TRP A 77 14.33 1.47 -11.23
N CYS A 78 13.26 1.16 -10.50
CA CYS A 78 13.14 1.52 -9.08
C CYS A 78 14.21 0.81 -8.24
N ASP A 79 14.50 -0.47 -8.50
CA ASP A 79 15.58 -1.20 -7.85
C ASP A 79 16.95 -0.55 -8.12
N VAL A 80 17.22 -0.19 -9.37
CA VAL A 80 18.50 0.43 -9.80
C VAL A 80 18.67 1.82 -9.20
N LYS A 81 17.61 2.62 -9.18
CA LYS A 81 17.65 4.03 -8.72
C LYS A 81 17.40 4.21 -7.22
N GLY A 82 17.01 3.14 -6.52
CA GLY A 82 16.72 3.19 -5.08
C GLY A 82 15.41 3.90 -4.73
N VAL A 83 14.41 3.85 -5.62
CA VAL A 83 13.07 4.39 -5.38
C VAL A 83 12.19 3.33 -4.74
N LEU A 84 11.60 3.63 -3.58
CA LEU A 84 10.77 2.67 -2.86
C LEU A 84 9.38 2.54 -3.49
N VAL A 85 8.81 1.33 -3.43
CA VAL A 85 7.51 1.03 -4.01
C VAL A 85 6.58 0.41 -2.96
N TRP A 86 5.40 0.96 -2.80
CA TRP A 86 4.23 0.29 -2.27
C TRP A 86 3.48 -0.33 -3.43
N SER A 87 3.42 -1.67 -3.45
CA SER A 87 2.78 -2.41 -4.54
C SER A 87 1.34 -2.72 -4.18
N GLU A 88 0.40 -2.13 -4.91
CA GLU A 88 -1.02 -2.17 -4.60
C GLU A 88 -1.83 -2.90 -5.66
N MET A 89 -2.74 -3.76 -5.19
CA MET A 89 -3.66 -4.53 -6.02
C MET A 89 -4.78 -3.66 -6.58
N ALA A 90 -5.20 -3.91 -7.80
CA ALA A 90 -6.42 -3.34 -8.35
C ALA A 90 -7.66 -3.92 -7.64
N ALA A 91 -8.63 -3.06 -7.32
CA ALA A 91 -9.84 -3.48 -6.64
C ALA A 91 -10.75 -4.35 -7.50
N ALA A 92 -11.44 -5.30 -6.86
CA ALA A 92 -12.44 -6.14 -7.53
C ALA A 92 -13.79 -5.43 -7.74
N TYR A 93 -14.06 -4.32 -7.06
CA TYR A 93 -15.29 -3.52 -7.02
C TYR A 93 -16.55 -4.23 -6.50
N GLU A 94 -16.58 -5.55 -6.45
CA GLU A 94 -17.67 -6.35 -5.92
C GLU A 94 -17.17 -7.36 -4.90
N PHE A 95 -18.04 -7.72 -3.95
CA PHE A 95 -17.77 -8.76 -2.98
C PHE A 95 -18.73 -9.94 -3.18
N ASN A 96 -18.23 -11.03 -3.75
CA ASN A 96 -18.92 -12.30 -3.91
C ASN A 96 -17.89 -13.43 -3.93
N ASP A 97 -18.36 -14.67 -3.90
CA ASP A 97 -17.46 -15.84 -3.79
C ASP A 97 -16.50 -15.97 -5.00
N GLN A 98 -16.93 -15.54 -6.19
CA GLN A 98 -16.10 -15.55 -7.39
C GLN A 98 -15.00 -14.48 -7.32
N ALA A 99 -15.33 -13.28 -6.83
CA ALA A 99 -14.36 -12.21 -6.62
C ALA A 99 -13.32 -12.61 -5.57
N VAL A 100 -13.75 -13.22 -4.46
CA VAL A 100 -12.87 -13.75 -3.42
C VAL A 100 -11.87 -14.76 -4.00
N ASP A 101 -12.36 -15.76 -4.76
CA ASP A 101 -11.49 -16.79 -5.36
C ASP A 101 -10.48 -16.18 -6.35
N ARG A 102 -10.93 -15.35 -7.29
CA ARG A 102 -10.09 -14.75 -8.32
C ARG A 102 -9.06 -13.79 -7.73
N PHE A 103 -9.50 -12.89 -6.85
CA PHE A 103 -8.63 -11.93 -6.18
C PHE A 103 -7.52 -12.64 -5.41
N THR A 104 -7.89 -13.69 -4.65
CA THR A 104 -6.91 -14.43 -3.83
C THR A 104 -5.82 -15.06 -4.70
N ARG A 105 -6.20 -15.74 -5.79
CA ARG A 105 -5.23 -16.39 -6.69
C ARG A 105 -4.32 -15.36 -7.35
N GLU A 106 -4.90 -14.32 -7.93
CA GLU A 106 -4.15 -13.27 -8.62
C GLU A 106 -3.19 -12.56 -7.66
N TRP A 107 -3.65 -12.23 -6.44
CA TRP A 107 -2.81 -11.59 -5.45
C TRP A 107 -1.60 -12.47 -5.04
N LEU A 108 -1.79 -13.74 -4.82
CA LEU A 108 -0.70 -14.66 -4.47
C LEU A 108 0.31 -14.79 -5.62
N ASP A 109 -0.16 -14.87 -6.86
CA ASP A 109 0.71 -14.91 -8.05
C ASP A 109 1.54 -13.63 -8.15
N ILE A 110 0.93 -12.47 -7.91
CA ILE A 110 1.61 -11.16 -7.92
C ILE A 110 2.72 -11.10 -6.87
N VAL A 111 2.42 -11.47 -5.61
CA VAL A 111 3.41 -11.44 -4.53
C VAL A 111 4.59 -12.36 -4.86
N GLN A 112 4.32 -13.55 -5.38
CA GLN A 112 5.37 -14.51 -5.78
C GLN A 112 6.20 -13.99 -6.96
N GLN A 113 5.57 -13.42 -7.98
CA GLN A 113 6.25 -12.88 -9.16
C GLN A 113 7.18 -11.73 -8.81
N HIS A 114 6.74 -10.84 -7.93
CA HIS A 114 7.46 -9.60 -7.60
C HIS A 114 8.30 -9.70 -6.32
N TYR A 115 8.35 -10.86 -5.69
CA TYR A 115 9.03 -11.09 -4.41
C TYR A 115 10.50 -10.61 -4.41
N ASN A 116 11.23 -10.79 -5.51
CA ASN A 116 12.64 -10.48 -5.59
C ASN A 116 12.98 -9.00 -5.82
N HIS A 117 11.98 -8.12 -6.07
CA HIS A 117 12.24 -6.71 -6.23
C HIS A 117 12.55 -6.04 -4.88
N PRO A 118 13.79 -5.58 -4.64
CA PRO A 118 14.15 -4.91 -3.38
C PRO A 118 13.47 -3.54 -3.20
N CYS A 119 13.04 -2.88 -4.28
CA CYS A 119 12.32 -1.61 -4.21
C CYS A 119 10.94 -1.76 -3.54
N ILE A 120 10.29 -2.92 -3.67
CA ILE A 120 8.99 -3.15 -3.01
C ILE A 120 9.24 -3.28 -1.51
N VAL A 121 8.69 -2.36 -0.74
CA VAL A 121 8.84 -2.30 0.72
C VAL A 121 7.54 -2.52 1.48
N THR A 122 6.40 -2.50 0.80
CA THR A 122 5.07 -2.70 1.39
C THR A 122 4.13 -3.31 0.36
N TRP A 123 3.31 -4.26 0.81
CA TRP A 123 2.24 -4.87 0.05
C TRP A 123 0.89 -4.27 0.46
N VAL A 124 0.06 -3.91 -0.52
CA VAL A 124 -1.24 -3.25 -0.29
C VAL A 124 -2.35 -3.98 -1.07
N PRO A 125 -3.02 -4.96 -0.46
CA PRO A 125 -4.06 -5.72 -1.17
C PRO A 125 -5.34 -4.94 -1.44
N PHE A 126 -5.78 -4.05 -0.54
CA PHE A 126 -7.00 -3.27 -0.73
C PHE A 126 -6.75 -1.77 -0.54
N ASN A 127 -7.54 -0.96 -1.22
CA ASN A 127 -7.56 0.49 -1.12
C ASN A 127 -8.98 0.99 -0.84
N GLU A 128 -9.13 1.84 0.19
CA GLU A 128 -10.35 2.58 0.49
C GLU A 128 -11.62 1.70 0.50
N SER A 129 -11.50 0.48 0.98
CA SER A 129 -12.57 -0.51 1.06
C SER A 129 -13.25 -0.87 -0.28
N TRP A 130 -12.63 -0.54 -1.42
CA TRP A 130 -13.11 -0.99 -2.72
C TRP A 130 -13.07 -2.52 -2.82
N GLY A 131 -14.19 -3.13 -3.25
CA GLY A 131 -14.35 -4.59 -3.28
C GLY A 131 -14.69 -5.24 -1.94
N ILE A 132 -14.62 -4.49 -0.85
CA ILE A 132 -14.96 -4.88 0.52
C ILE A 132 -15.75 -3.76 1.22
N ALA A 133 -16.73 -3.19 0.53
CA ALA A 133 -17.40 -1.94 0.90
C ALA A 133 -18.07 -1.93 2.30
N ASN A 134 -18.37 -3.10 2.86
CA ASN A 134 -19.00 -3.27 4.17
C ASN A 134 -18.01 -3.80 5.24
N VAL A 135 -16.71 -3.76 4.99
CA VAL A 135 -15.67 -4.31 5.90
C VAL A 135 -15.74 -3.73 7.31
N PHE A 136 -16.28 -2.51 7.48
CA PHE A 136 -16.46 -1.92 8.80
C PHE A 136 -17.21 -2.85 9.75
N ALA A 137 -18.32 -3.46 9.31
CA ALA A 137 -19.21 -4.27 10.16
C ALA A 137 -19.47 -5.70 9.64
N ASP A 138 -19.19 -5.98 8.37
CA ASP A 138 -19.44 -7.30 7.77
C ASP A 138 -18.32 -8.29 8.11
N ARG A 139 -18.64 -9.26 8.94
CA ARG A 139 -17.68 -10.26 9.39
C ARG A 139 -17.07 -11.09 8.26
N LYS A 140 -17.82 -11.38 7.18
CA LYS A 140 -17.29 -12.13 6.03
C LYS A 140 -16.20 -11.34 5.30
N GLN A 141 -16.41 -10.03 5.10
CA GLN A 141 -15.41 -9.16 4.49
C GLN A 141 -14.18 -8.96 5.40
N GLN A 142 -14.40 -8.82 6.70
CA GLN A 142 -13.31 -8.75 7.68
C GLN A 142 -12.43 -10.02 7.62
N GLN A 143 -13.05 -11.20 7.64
CA GLN A 143 -12.31 -12.47 7.55
C GLN A 143 -11.57 -12.62 6.23
N PHE A 144 -12.10 -12.08 5.14
CA PHE A 144 -11.41 -12.07 3.85
C PHE A 144 -10.15 -11.22 3.91
N THR A 145 -10.22 -10.00 4.46
CA THR A 145 -9.03 -9.15 4.60
C THR A 145 -7.96 -9.78 5.51
N GLU A 146 -8.36 -10.41 6.61
CA GLU A 146 -7.44 -11.15 7.48
C GLU A 146 -6.78 -12.32 6.74
N ALA A 147 -7.56 -13.08 5.97
CA ALA A 147 -7.04 -14.21 5.19
C ALA A 147 -5.99 -13.73 4.19
N ILE A 148 -6.24 -12.65 3.45
CA ILE A 148 -5.30 -12.07 2.50
C ILE A 148 -4.04 -11.56 3.21
N TYR A 149 -4.17 -10.90 4.37
CA TYR A 149 -3.01 -10.51 5.18
C TYR A 149 -2.15 -11.72 5.53
N HIS A 150 -2.73 -12.77 6.11
CA HIS A 150 -1.98 -13.95 6.54
C HIS A 150 -1.39 -14.75 5.37
N LEU A 151 -2.10 -14.86 4.26
CA LEU A 151 -1.58 -15.46 3.03
C LEU A 151 -0.37 -14.68 2.50
N THR A 152 -0.45 -13.35 2.46
CA THR A 152 0.69 -12.50 2.08
C THR A 152 1.89 -12.74 2.99
N LYS A 153 1.68 -12.74 4.32
CA LYS A 153 2.73 -12.99 5.31
C LYS A 153 3.29 -14.42 5.24
N SER A 154 2.53 -15.39 4.73
CA SER A 154 3.02 -16.76 4.54
C SER A 154 4.02 -16.89 3.39
N ILE A 155 3.93 -15.99 2.39
CA ILE A 155 4.87 -15.91 1.27
C ILE A 155 6.01 -14.96 1.61
N ASP A 156 5.69 -13.78 2.12
CA ASP A 156 6.64 -12.73 2.49
C ASP A 156 6.46 -12.31 3.96
N PRO A 157 7.15 -12.97 4.89
CA PRO A 157 7.04 -12.64 6.31
C PRO A 157 7.73 -11.32 6.70
N TYR A 158 8.54 -10.75 5.82
CA TYR A 158 9.44 -9.65 6.15
C TYR A 158 8.88 -8.27 5.81
N ARG A 159 8.20 -8.13 4.65
CA ARG A 159 7.64 -6.85 4.24
C ARG A 159 6.36 -6.54 5.01
N PRO A 160 6.15 -5.27 5.41
CA PRO A 160 4.87 -4.81 5.90
C PRO A 160 3.73 -5.05 4.92
N VAL A 161 2.54 -5.28 5.46
CA VAL A 161 1.28 -5.34 4.73
C VAL A 161 0.34 -4.28 5.28
N VAL A 162 -0.11 -3.38 4.42
CA VAL A 162 -1.20 -2.44 4.68
C VAL A 162 -2.45 -3.04 4.06
N VAL A 163 -3.28 -3.68 4.89
CA VAL A 163 -4.34 -4.54 4.37
C VAL A 163 -5.42 -3.77 3.61
N ASN A 164 -5.77 -2.57 4.06
CA ASN A 164 -6.76 -1.70 3.43
C ASN A 164 -6.29 -0.26 3.56
N ASP A 165 -5.63 0.26 2.53
CA ASP A 165 -5.00 1.56 2.60
C ASP A 165 -6.01 2.69 2.73
N GLY A 166 -5.86 3.49 3.77
CA GLY A 166 -6.61 4.71 4.01
C GLY A 166 -7.87 4.59 4.86
N TRP A 167 -8.56 3.45 4.87
CA TRP A 167 -9.84 3.27 5.58
C TRP A 167 -9.90 1.92 6.31
N GLU A 168 -10.75 1.81 7.29
CA GLU A 168 -11.18 0.64 8.05
C GLU A 168 -10.24 -0.58 8.04
N HIS A 169 -9.10 -0.43 8.69
CA HIS A 169 -8.15 -1.55 8.83
C HIS A 169 -8.71 -2.66 9.70
N THR A 170 -8.44 -3.90 9.33
CA THR A 170 -8.54 -5.07 10.20
C THR A 170 -7.18 -5.36 10.81
N VAL A 171 -6.40 -6.28 10.26
CA VAL A 171 -5.02 -6.57 10.65
C VAL A 171 -4.09 -5.93 9.64
N SER A 172 -3.25 -5.01 10.08
CA SER A 172 -2.25 -4.33 9.25
C SER A 172 -0.95 -4.14 10.02
N ASP A 173 0.17 -4.09 9.32
CA ASP A 173 1.46 -3.75 9.93
C ASP A 173 1.65 -2.22 10.05
N ILE A 174 0.97 -1.44 9.23
CA ILE A 174 0.96 0.02 9.24
C ILE A 174 -0.48 0.50 9.17
N LEU A 175 -0.85 1.43 10.05
CA LEU A 175 -2.12 2.14 9.98
C LEU A 175 -1.99 3.35 9.07
N THR A 176 -2.84 3.45 8.08
CA THR A 176 -2.87 4.55 7.12
C THR A 176 -4.23 5.24 7.13
N LEU A 177 -4.24 6.52 6.78
CA LEU A 177 -5.44 7.34 6.69
C LEU A 177 -5.39 8.16 5.41
N HIS A 178 -6.47 8.12 4.62
CA HIS A 178 -6.64 9.00 3.48
C HIS A 178 -7.47 10.22 3.89
N ASP A 179 -6.94 11.40 3.65
CA ASP A 179 -7.62 12.66 3.89
C ASP A 179 -7.33 13.63 2.75
N TYR A 180 -8.39 14.23 2.21
CA TYR A 180 -8.34 15.19 1.10
C TYR A 180 -8.54 16.63 1.58
N GLU A 181 -8.31 16.92 2.88
CA GLU A 181 -8.43 18.27 3.42
C GLU A 181 -7.35 19.20 2.87
N GLU A 182 -7.75 20.23 2.13
CA GLU A 182 -6.85 21.18 1.52
C GLU A 182 -6.29 22.21 2.51
N SER A 183 -7.03 22.47 3.61
CA SER A 183 -6.61 23.41 4.64
C SER A 183 -5.67 22.77 5.65
N GLY A 184 -4.39 23.17 5.65
CA GLY A 184 -3.41 22.69 6.62
C GLY A 184 -3.83 22.91 8.08
N ALA A 185 -4.49 24.03 8.39
CA ALA A 185 -4.99 24.31 9.74
C ALA A 185 -6.09 23.33 10.17
N LYS A 186 -7.03 23.00 9.27
CA LYS A 186 -8.08 22.00 9.54
C LYS A 186 -7.48 20.62 9.66
N PHE A 187 -6.54 20.26 8.78
CA PHE A 187 -5.82 19.00 8.82
C PHE A 187 -5.10 18.80 10.16
N LEU A 188 -4.29 19.79 10.58
CA LEU A 188 -3.61 19.76 11.87
C LEU A 188 -4.57 19.61 13.04
N LYS A 189 -5.69 20.35 13.05
CA LYS A 189 -6.69 20.26 14.10
C LYS A 189 -7.33 18.86 14.15
N ARG A 190 -7.60 18.24 12.99
CA ARG A 190 -8.20 16.90 12.89
C ARG A 190 -7.28 15.81 13.44
N TYR A 191 -5.99 15.93 13.20
CA TYR A 191 -4.99 14.91 13.55
C TYR A 191 -4.08 15.31 14.73
N ALA A 192 -4.48 16.31 15.53
CA ALA A 192 -3.72 16.73 16.70
C ALA A 192 -3.73 15.68 17.83
N ASP A 193 -4.80 14.91 17.94
CA ASP A 193 -4.96 13.88 18.96
C ASP A 193 -4.87 12.47 18.34
N LYS A 194 -3.71 11.86 18.50
CA LYS A 194 -3.45 10.52 18.00
C LYS A 194 -4.34 9.46 18.66
N ASP A 195 -4.60 9.60 19.97
CA ASP A 195 -5.36 8.60 20.71
C ASP A 195 -6.82 8.59 20.27
N ALA A 196 -7.41 9.76 19.99
CA ALA A 196 -8.76 9.87 19.44
C ALA A 196 -8.89 9.20 18.05
N ILE A 197 -7.85 9.29 17.19
CA ILE A 197 -7.83 8.64 15.89
C ILE A 197 -7.75 7.12 16.04
N THR A 198 -6.82 6.64 16.87
CA THR A 198 -6.53 5.21 17.01
C THR A 198 -7.55 4.45 17.85
N SER A 199 -8.33 5.16 18.69
CA SER A 199 -9.46 4.60 19.44
C SER A 199 -10.78 4.56 18.65
N ASN A 200 -10.79 5.05 17.42
CA ASN A 200 -12.01 5.24 16.61
C ASN A 200 -13.05 6.20 17.21
N GLU A 201 -12.66 7.09 18.12
CA GLU A 201 -13.56 8.10 18.69
C GLU A 201 -13.97 9.15 17.67
N ILE A 202 -13.10 9.40 16.69
CA ILE A 202 -13.37 10.30 15.58
C ILE A 202 -13.35 9.55 14.25
N SER A 203 -14.24 9.93 13.37
CA SER A 203 -14.15 9.57 11.96
C SER A 203 -13.32 10.64 11.24
N HIS A 204 -12.44 10.22 10.36
CA HIS A 204 -11.80 11.14 9.44
C HIS A 204 -12.67 11.33 8.18
N MET A 205 -12.11 11.86 7.12
CA MET A 205 -12.84 12.25 5.93
C MET A 205 -13.90 11.23 5.46
N ASN A 206 -15.04 11.71 5.00
CA ASN A 206 -16.18 10.93 4.52
C ASN A 206 -16.81 9.98 5.58
N ALA A 207 -16.72 10.32 6.86
CA ALA A 207 -17.20 9.51 7.97
C ALA A 207 -16.60 8.10 8.02
N ARG A 208 -15.37 7.94 7.54
CA ARG A 208 -14.63 6.69 7.63
C ARG A 208 -13.84 6.60 8.94
N TYR A 209 -13.64 5.39 9.40
CA TYR A 209 -12.87 5.09 10.61
C TYR A 209 -11.50 4.50 10.27
N ALA A 210 -10.56 4.63 11.19
CA ALA A 210 -9.24 4.02 11.04
C ALA A 210 -9.28 2.50 11.12
N MET A 211 -10.14 1.96 12.01
CA MET A 211 -10.25 0.53 12.26
C MET A 211 -11.67 0.05 11.97
N ALA A 212 -11.80 -1.16 11.45
CA ALA A 212 -13.09 -1.86 11.35
C ALA A 212 -13.64 -2.20 12.74
N GLN A 213 -14.95 -2.39 12.84
CA GLN A 213 -15.62 -2.73 14.09
C GLN A 213 -15.09 -4.06 14.66
N GLY A 214 -14.70 -4.05 15.91
CA GLY A 214 -14.12 -5.21 16.60
C GLY A 214 -12.60 -5.32 16.49
N TYR A 215 -11.94 -4.38 15.80
CA TYR A 215 -10.49 -4.28 15.73
C TYR A 215 -9.99 -3.05 16.47
N ALA A 216 -8.76 -3.13 16.94
CA ALA A 216 -8.13 -2.05 17.67
C ALA A 216 -6.70 -1.82 17.15
N TYR A 217 -6.27 -0.57 17.16
CA TYR A 217 -4.88 -0.21 16.92
C TYR A 217 -3.96 -0.90 17.94
N ARG A 218 -2.88 -1.49 17.46
CA ARG A 218 -1.91 -2.25 18.28
C ARG A 218 -0.50 -1.68 18.26
N GLY A 219 -0.35 -0.41 17.84
CA GLY A 219 0.95 0.25 17.74
C GLY A 219 1.64 0.14 16.38
N GLN A 220 0.87 -0.13 15.32
CA GLN A 220 1.35 -0.19 13.93
C GLN A 220 1.85 1.17 13.41
#